data_a4d0d9623c8195cf9a731a2178c97c9b
#
_entry.id   a4d0d9623c8195cf9a731a2178c97c9b
#
_cell.length_a   1.000
_cell.length_b   1.000
_cell.length_c   1.000
_cell.angle_alpha   90.00
_cell.angle_beta   90.00
_cell.angle_gamma   90.00
#
_symmetry.space_group_name_H-M   'P 1'
#
loop_
_entity.id
_entity.type
_entity.pdbx_description
1 polymer ?
#
loop_
_entity_poly.entity_id
_entity_poly.type
_entity_poly.pdbx_seq_one_letter_code
_entity_poly.pdbx_strand_id
1 'polypeptide(L)'
;MTKPLHFGMNLNNREPLIAPQYDIAAMLDLAVECEELGYDSVWVGDSLLSRPRWEPINLLSAISQRTDRVKLGTACMVASVRNPIWLAAEWATLDQISKGRTILGVGVGSNEPSVRREFEALGLPFANRIGLFEECIEIARQLMTDGKVNFDGVHHHLEDVSFYSGTELGPMLPVQRPPPILVVSNPRIKEGFSADVIAARMEKACDRILRLGDGWLTCCRAKHPEEVSEQLSSLRRMASDRGRDPDNLSVAYQVTMHIGDSTVTANADFEEYIASYYPELSKILDLAEWGPVGTVEEIGDWIETFARAGVDTFICRFGAADQAGQAERFAREVMPRFRD
;
A
#
# COMPACT_ATOMS: atom_id res chain seq x y z
N MET A 1 -13.93 -20.30 -9.11
CA MET A 1 -14.52 -18.97 -9.36
C MET A 1 -13.42 -17.97 -9.16
N THR A 2 -13.23 -17.05 -10.09
CA THR A 2 -12.31 -15.91 -9.91
C THR A 2 -12.83 -15.03 -8.78
N LYS A 3 -11.96 -14.59 -7.88
CA LYS A 3 -12.35 -13.61 -6.85
C LYS A 3 -12.85 -12.34 -7.53
N PRO A 4 -13.82 -11.61 -6.96
CA PRO A 4 -14.21 -10.30 -7.48
C PRO A 4 -13.00 -9.36 -7.43
N LEU A 5 -12.85 -8.52 -8.46
CA LEU A 5 -11.79 -7.52 -8.50
C LEU A 5 -12.24 -6.26 -7.75
N HIS A 6 -11.30 -5.71 -6.99
CA HIS A 6 -11.48 -4.45 -6.27
C HIS A 6 -10.58 -3.36 -6.85
N PHE A 7 -11.13 -2.17 -6.96
CA PHE A 7 -10.41 -1.01 -7.48
C PHE A 7 -10.30 0.08 -6.42
N GLY A 8 -9.07 0.47 -6.13
CA GLY A 8 -8.77 1.55 -5.20
C GLY A 8 -8.10 2.72 -5.92
N MET A 9 -8.41 3.93 -5.51
CA MET A 9 -7.69 5.14 -5.93
C MET A 9 -6.56 5.45 -4.98
N ASN A 10 -5.31 5.52 -5.48
CA ASN A 10 -4.19 6.05 -4.71
C ASN A 10 -4.12 7.57 -4.90
N LEU A 11 -4.62 8.30 -3.93
CA LEU A 11 -4.59 9.75 -3.92
C LEU A 11 -3.14 10.24 -3.83
N ASN A 12 -2.79 11.16 -4.72
CA ASN A 12 -1.43 11.67 -4.82
C ASN A 12 -1.16 12.74 -3.74
N ASN A 13 -0.97 12.33 -2.49
CA ASN A 13 -0.79 13.21 -1.33
C ASN A 13 0.57 13.95 -1.29
N ARG A 14 1.32 13.94 -2.39
CA ARG A 14 2.53 14.73 -2.62
C ARG A 14 2.29 15.93 -3.55
N GLU A 15 1.32 15.88 -4.46
CA GLU A 15 1.04 16.92 -5.44
C GLU A 15 0.86 18.30 -4.82
N PRO A 16 0.13 18.48 -3.70
CA PRO A 16 -0.01 19.79 -3.08
C PRO A 16 1.31 20.42 -2.64
N LEU A 17 2.39 19.64 -2.54
CA LEU A 17 3.73 20.12 -2.17
C LEU A 17 4.61 20.46 -3.38
N ILE A 18 4.30 19.90 -4.56
CA ILE A 18 5.11 20.08 -5.78
C ILE A 18 4.40 20.88 -6.86
N ALA A 19 3.08 21.02 -6.78
CA ALA A 19 2.24 21.73 -7.75
C ALA A 19 1.23 22.60 -6.98
N PRO A 20 1.49 23.91 -6.83
CA PRO A 20 0.70 24.82 -5.97
C PRO A 20 -0.78 24.95 -6.36
N GLN A 21 -1.16 24.56 -7.59
CA GLN A 21 -2.55 24.55 -8.04
C GLN A 21 -3.39 23.44 -7.39
N TYR A 22 -2.77 22.44 -6.77
CA TYR A 22 -3.44 21.40 -6.01
C TYR A 22 -3.39 21.72 -4.53
N ASP A 23 -4.52 21.66 -3.88
CA ASP A 23 -4.62 21.82 -2.44
C ASP A 23 -5.18 20.54 -1.78
N ILE A 24 -5.15 20.51 -0.45
CA ILE A 24 -5.69 19.38 0.30
C ILE A 24 -7.20 19.25 0.11
N ALA A 25 -7.92 20.37 -0.06
CA ALA A 25 -9.36 20.35 -0.23
C ALA A 25 -9.74 19.60 -1.52
N ALA A 26 -9.10 19.90 -2.64
CA ALA A 26 -9.29 19.19 -3.91
C ALA A 26 -9.00 17.69 -3.78
N MET A 27 -7.99 17.29 -3.00
CA MET A 27 -7.71 15.88 -2.73
C MET A 27 -8.81 15.19 -1.92
N LEU A 28 -9.38 15.90 -0.93
CA LEU A 28 -10.51 15.39 -0.15
C LEU A 28 -11.77 15.28 -1.01
N ASP A 29 -11.99 16.23 -1.93
CA ASP A 29 -13.11 16.21 -2.89
C ASP A 29 -12.95 15.00 -3.84
N LEU A 30 -11.75 14.76 -4.38
CA LEU A 30 -11.47 13.59 -5.22
C LEU A 30 -11.76 12.26 -4.48
N ALA A 31 -11.52 12.18 -3.17
CA ALA A 31 -11.86 10.97 -2.41
C ALA A 31 -13.37 10.72 -2.36
N VAL A 32 -14.19 11.78 -2.26
CA VAL A 32 -15.66 11.71 -2.33
C VAL A 32 -16.11 11.31 -3.74
N GLU A 33 -15.56 11.95 -4.77
CA GLU A 33 -15.85 11.61 -6.17
C GLU A 33 -15.52 10.13 -6.47
N CYS A 34 -14.39 9.61 -5.97
CA CYS A 34 -14.05 8.20 -6.12
C CYS A 34 -15.10 7.27 -5.47
N GLU A 35 -15.63 7.64 -4.31
CA GLU A 35 -16.72 6.88 -3.69
C GLU A 35 -17.99 6.91 -4.54
N GLU A 36 -18.34 8.05 -5.12
CA GLU A 36 -19.50 8.22 -5.99
C GLU A 36 -19.33 7.46 -7.31
N LEU A 37 -18.14 7.45 -7.88
CA LEU A 37 -17.76 6.69 -9.07
C LEU A 37 -17.69 5.18 -8.83
N GLY A 38 -17.81 4.73 -7.58
CA GLY A 38 -17.88 3.33 -7.21
C GLY A 38 -16.50 2.65 -7.02
N TYR A 39 -15.45 3.37 -6.71
CA TYR A 39 -14.23 2.76 -6.21
C TYR A 39 -14.48 2.05 -4.88
N ASP A 40 -13.77 0.94 -4.65
CA ASP A 40 -13.91 0.14 -3.42
C ASP A 40 -13.09 0.72 -2.26
N SER A 41 -12.03 1.49 -2.57
CA SER A 41 -11.10 2.00 -1.58
C SER A 41 -10.35 3.24 -2.06
N VAL A 42 -9.88 4.05 -1.11
CA VAL A 42 -8.93 5.15 -1.34
C VAL A 42 -7.68 4.93 -0.50
N TRP A 43 -6.54 5.29 -1.06
CA TRP A 43 -5.23 5.01 -0.50
C TRP A 43 -4.35 6.24 -0.52
N VAL A 44 -3.44 6.34 0.46
CA VAL A 44 -2.44 7.41 0.52
C VAL A 44 -1.05 6.82 0.77
N GLY A 45 -0.02 7.48 0.21
CA GLY A 45 1.36 7.11 0.46
C GLY A 45 1.92 7.72 1.73
N ASP A 46 3.04 7.18 2.22
CA ASP A 46 3.80 7.70 3.35
C ASP A 46 5.26 7.94 2.96
N SER A 47 5.79 9.09 3.33
CA SER A 47 7.21 9.46 3.32
C SER A 47 7.34 10.81 4.01
N LEU A 48 8.14 10.88 5.06
CA LEU A 48 8.24 12.09 5.88
C LEU A 48 9.18 13.13 5.25
N LEU A 49 10.39 12.74 4.92
CA LEU A 49 11.46 13.66 4.46
C LEU A 49 12.01 13.31 3.08
N SER A 50 12.11 12.03 2.75
CA SER A 50 12.80 11.60 1.52
C SER A 50 12.03 11.99 0.25
N ARG A 51 10.72 11.87 0.30
CA ARG A 51 9.75 12.33 -0.70
C ARG A 51 8.54 12.85 0.06
N PRO A 52 8.59 14.09 0.58
CA PRO A 52 7.59 14.58 1.52
C PRO A 52 6.17 14.41 1.01
N ARG A 53 5.29 13.97 1.91
CA ARG A 53 3.87 13.78 1.70
C ARG A 53 3.11 14.35 2.87
N TRP A 54 1.88 14.73 2.65
CA TRP A 54 0.98 14.99 3.75
C TRP A 54 0.79 13.70 4.57
N GLU A 55 0.76 13.85 5.90
CA GLU A 55 0.72 12.74 6.84
C GLU A 55 -0.52 11.86 6.60
N PRO A 56 -0.32 10.52 6.39
CA PRO A 56 -1.39 9.65 5.91
C PRO A 56 -2.55 9.45 6.88
N ILE A 57 -2.30 9.32 8.18
CA ILE A 57 -3.36 9.06 9.18
C ILE A 57 -4.28 10.28 9.31
N ASN A 58 -3.70 11.49 9.33
CA ASN A 58 -4.45 12.72 9.38
C ASN A 58 -5.33 12.91 8.13
N LEU A 59 -4.79 12.61 6.93
CA LEU A 59 -5.56 12.66 5.68
C LEU A 59 -6.70 11.64 5.67
N LEU A 60 -6.41 10.39 6.01
CA LEU A 60 -7.43 9.34 6.06
C LEU A 60 -8.51 9.65 7.09
N SER A 61 -8.16 10.29 8.22
CA SER A 61 -9.14 10.76 9.21
C SER A 61 -10.08 11.81 8.61
N ALA A 62 -9.54 12.78 7.87
CA ALA A 62 -10.36 13.79 7.19
C ALA A 62 -11.26 13.17 6.10
N ILE A 63 -10.71 12.26 5.28
CA ILE A 63 -11.45 11.54 4.24
C ILE A 63 -12.58 10.71 4.87
N SER A 64 -12.32 10.05 6.00
CA SER A 64 -13.29 9.20 6.68
C SER A 64 -14.57 9.93 7.11
N GLN A 65 -14.49 11.26 7.34
CA GLN A 65 -15.62 12.09 7.71
C GLN A 65 -16.40 12.62 6.51
N ARG A 66 -15.90 12.42 5.30
CA ARG A 66 -16.52 12.85 4.05
C ARG A 66 -17.01 11.69 3.19
N THR A 67 -16.70 10.45 3.58
CA THR A 67 -17.04 9.21 2.87
C THR A 67 -17.70 8.21 3.82
N ASP A 68 -18.54 7.32 3.29
CA ASP A 68 -19.31 6.36 4.09
C ASP A 68 -18.99 4.90 3.78
N ARG A 69 -18.49 4.59 2.58
CA ARG A 69 -18.37 3.21 2.06
C ARG A 69 -16.96 2.78 1.74
N VAL A 70 -16.18 3.65 1.07
CA VAL A 70 -14.84 3.29 0.61
C VAL A 70 -13.94 2.88 1.77
N LYS A 71 -13.15 1.83 1.56
CA LYS A 71 -12.09 1.46 2.49
C LYS A 71 -10.97 2.50 2.44
N LEU A 72 -10.26 2.66 3.54
CA LEU A 72 -9.24 3.69 3.75
C LEU A 72 -7.90 3.01 3.99
N GLY A 73 -6.96 3.16 3.07
CA GLY A 73 -5.70 2.41 3.13
C GLY A 73 -4.44 3.25 3.03
N THR A 74 -3.33 2.67 3.46
CA THR A 74 -1.99 3.19 3.17
C THR A 74 -1.27 2.32 2.15
N ALA A 75 -0.68 2.92 1.12
CA ALA A 75 0.09 2.18 0.10
C ALA A 75 1.46 2.86 -0.15
N CYS A 76 2.41 2.55 0.71
CA CYS A 76 2.35 1.91 2.02
C CYS A 76 2.88 2.84 3.11
N MET A 77 2.51 2.62 4.36
CA MET A 77 3.10 3.29 5.52
C MET A 77 4.51 2.75 5.79
N VAL A 78 5.47 3.64 6.07
CA VAL A 78 6.84 3.27 6.42
C VAL A 78 6.91 3.00 7.92
N ALA A 79 6.48 1.80 8.34
CA ALA A 79 6.34 1.47 9.75
C ALA A 79 7.68 1.37 10.52
N SER A 80 8.80 1.17 9.82
CA SER A 80 10.14 1.13 10.42
C SER A 80 10.59 2.45 11.07
N VAL A 81 9.94 3.57 10.75
CA VAL A 81 10.24 4.90 11.36
C VAL A 81 9.19 5.33 12.37
N ARG A 82 8.23 4.47 12.70
CA ARG A 82 7.14 4.79 13.62
C ARG A 82 7.30 4.07 14.96
N ASN A 83 6.86 4.71 16.02
CA ASN A 83 6.74 4.06 17.32
C ASN A 83 5.50 3.12 17.28
N PRO A 84 5.64 1.84 17.64
CA PRO A 84 4.55 0.86 17.53
C PRO A 84 3.33 1.16 18.40
N ILE A 85 3.53 1.75 19.59
CA ILE A 85 2.44 2.09 20.49
C ILE A 85 1.63 3.26 19.93
N TRP A 86 2.31 4.28 19.41
CA TRP A 86 1.65 5.40 18.73
C TRP A 86 0.90 4.93 17.49
N LEU A 87 1.54 4.14 16.65
CA LEU A 87 0.89 3.59 15.44
C LEU A 87 -0.38 2.82 15.78
N ALA A 88 -0.33 1.96 16.81
CA ALA A 88 -1.50 1.18 17.24
C ALA A 88 -2.63 2.09 17.74
N ALA A 89 -2.32 3.11 18.54
CA ALA A 89 -3.30 4.05 19.09
C ALA A 89 -3.94 4.91 18.01
N GLU A 90 -3.13 5.47 17.10
CA GLU A 90 -3.58 6.31 16.00
C GLU A 90 -4.44 5.51 15.01
N TRP A 91 -4.00 4.29 14.66
CA TRP A 91 -4.73 3.44 13.74
C TRP A 91 -6.03 2.91 14.32
N ALA A 92 -6.05 2.52 15.60
CA ALA A 92 -7.27 2.14 16.29
C ALA A 92 -8.28 3.29 16.36
N THR A 93 -7.81 4.52 16.58
CA THR A 93 -8.64 5.72 16.55
C THR A 93 -9.23 5.96 15.17
N LEU A 94 -8.42 5.89 14.11
CA LEU A 94 -8.89 6.03 12.73
C LEU A 94 -9.92 4.95 12.38
N ASP A 95 -9.69 3.71 12.81
CA ASP A 95 -10.62 2.61 12.56
C ASP A 95 -11.97 2.83 13.26
N GLN A 96 -11.97 3.36 14.48
CA GLN A 96 -13.20 3.78 15.19
C GLN A 96 -13.92 4.92 14.45
N ILE A 97 -13.19 5.98 14.07
CA ILE A 97 -13.75 7.12 13.33
C ILE A 97 -14.38 6.68 12.02
N SER A 98 -13.72 5.79 11.29
CA SER A 98 -14.17 5.27 9.99
C SER A 98 -15.19 4.13 10.10
N LYS A 99 -15.54 3.68 11.31
CA LYS A 99 -16.45 2.55 11.56
C LYS A 99 -15.97 1.23 10.93
N GLY A 100 -14.68 0.93 11.06
CA GLY A 100 -14.10 -0.32 10.60
C GLY A 100 -13.83 -0.38 9.09
N ARG A 101 -13.45 0.74 8.48
CA ARG A 101 -13.14 0.80 7.04
C ARG A 101 -11.64 0.84 6.74
N THR A 102 -10.76 0.66 7.72
CA THR A 102 -9.31 0.82 7.50
C THR A 102 -8.63 -0.45 6.97
N ILE A 103 -7.57 -0.27 6.20
CA ILE A 103 -6.63 -1.30 5.75
C ILE A 103 -5.21 -0.75 5.91
N LEU A 104 -4.40 -1.37 6.77
CA LEU A 104 -3.05 -0.93 7.06
C LEU A 104 -2.05 -1.58 6.07
N GLY A 105 -1.72 -0.88 4.99
CA GLY A 105 -0.63 -1.31 4.10
C GLY A 105 0.71 -0.81 4.60
N VAL A 106 1.67 -1.70 4.83
CA VAL A 106 2.95 -1.40 5.49
C VAL A 106 4.18 -1.85 4.72
N GLY A 107 5.26 -1.10 4.86
CA GLY A 107 6.54 -1.41 4.23
C GLY A 107 7.74 -0.93 5.03
N VAL A 108 8.90 -1.46 4.67
CA VAL A 108 10.21 -1.19 5.34
C VAL A 108 10.80 0.17 4.94
N GLY A 109 10.33 0.77 3.85
CA GLY A 109 11.03 1.86 3.17
C GLY A 109 12.09 1.37 2.17
N SER A 110 12.41 2.20 1.18
CA SER A 110 13.36 1.86 0.13
C SER A 110 14.82 1.97 0.60
N ASN A 111 15.75 1.48 -0.23
CA ASN A 111 17.20 1.57 0.06
C ASN A 111 17.83 2.74 -0.70
N GLU A 112 17.20 3.90 -0.71
CA GLU A 112 17.68 5.09 -1.37
C GLU A 112 18.46 6.01 -0.40
N PRO A 113 19.40 6.83 -0.90
CA PRO A 113 20.15 7.75 -0.05
C PRO A 113 19.27 8.75 0.71
N SER A 114 18.17 9.21 0.10
CA SER A 114 17.20 10.09 0.73
C SER A 114 16.50 9.44 1.93
N VAL A 115 16.13 8.17 1.81
CA VAL A 115 15.53 7.40 2.91
C VAL A 115 16.53 7.16 4.03
N ARG A 116 17.80 6.91 3.71
CA ARG A 116 18.84 6.80 4.75
C ARG A 116 18.95 8.07 5.58
N ARG A 117 18.95 9.24 4.94
CA ARG A 117 18.96 10.56 5.63
C ARG A 117 17.70 10.76 6.49
N GLU A 118 16.57 10.26 6.06
CA GLU A 118 15.34 10.30 6.87
C GLU A 118 15.50 9.51 8.18
N PHE A 119 16.04 8.29 8.13
CA PHE A 119 16.34 7.50 9.32
C PHE A 119 17.36 8.19 10.23
N GLU A 120 18.43 8.77 9.67
CA GLU A 120 19.44 9.52 10.42
C GLU A 120 18.83 10.73 11.13
N ALA A 121 17.96 11.49 10.46
CA ALA A 121 17.28 12.64 11.05
C ALA A 121 16.34 12.26 12.20
N LEU A 122 15.78 11.04 12.15
CA LEU A 122 14.93 10.50 13.21
C LEU A 122 15.72 9.78 14.33
N GLY A 123 17.06 9.75 14.23
CA GLY A 123 17.91 9.04 15.19
C GLY A 123 17.80 7.51 15.10
N LEU A 124 17.32 6.97 13.98
CA LEU A 124 17.11 5.54 13.80
C LEU A 124 18.23 4.90 12.96
N PRO A 125 18.75 3.74 13.35
CA PRO A 125 19.77 3.05 12.59
C PRO A 125 19.18 2.41 11.32
N PHE A 126 19.48 2.96 10.15
CA PHE A 126 18.98 2.44 8.87
C PHE A 126 19.28 0.95 8.63
N ALA A 127 20.42 0.45 9.14
CA ALA A 127 20.79 -0.96 9.04
C ALA A 127 19.76 -1.88 9.70
N ASN A 128 19.09 -1.42 10.73
CA ASN A 128 18.13 -2.18 11.53
C ASN A 128 16.67 -2.03 11.03
N ARG A 129 16.43 -1.28 9.93
CA ARG A 129 15.08 -0.94 9.46
C ARG A 129 14.14 -2.13 9.28
N ILE A 130 14.68 -3.32 8.94
CA ILE A 130 13.87 -4.53 8.78
C ILE A 130 13.40 -5.02 10.13
N GLY A 131 14.29 -5.13 11.13
CA GLY A 131 13.92 -5.55 12.48
C GLY A 131 12.99 -4.55 13.14
N LEU A 132 13.28 -3.24 13.03
CA LEU A 132 12.39 -2.17 13.51
C LEU A 132 10.98 -2.28 12.89
N PHE A 133 10.89 -2.53 11.60
CA PHE A 133 9.62 -2.75 10.91
C PHE A 133 8.87 -3.97 11.43
N GLU A 134 9.55 -5.12 11.54
CA GLU A 134 8.92 -6.38 11.94
C GLU A 134 8.39 -6.28 13.38
N GLU A 135 9.21 -5.82 14.32
CA GLU A 135 8.79 -5.62 15.70
C GLU A 135 7.68 -4.56 15.84
N CYS A 136 7.76 -3.47 15.07
CA CYS A 136 6.72 -2.44 15.07
C CYS A 136 5.35 -3.02 14.71
N ILE A 137 5.28 -3.84 13.66
CA ILE A 137 4.00 -4.42 13.21
C ILE A 137 3.52 -5.51 14.18
N GLU A 138 4.39 -6.34 14.71
CA GLU A 138 4.02 -7.35 15.70
C GLU A 138 3.42 -6.72 16.96
N ILE A 139 4.07 -5.69 17.50
CA ILE A 139 3.60 -4.96 18.68
C ILE A 139 2.28 -4.25 18.39
N ALA A 140 2.21 -3.50 17.28
CA ALA A 140 1.00 -2.77 16.92
C ALA A 140 -0.19 -3.72 16.69
N ARG A 141 0.04 -4.87 16.04
CA ARG A 141 -0.98 -5.91 15.84
C ARG A 141 -1.51 -6.45 17.17
N GLN A 142 -0.63 -6.78 18.11
CA GLN A 142 -1.05 -7.27 19.46
C GLN A 142 -1.88 -6.20 20.20
N LEU A 143 -1.43 -4.94 20.21
CA LEU A 143 -2.16 -3.85 20.83
C LEU A 143 -3.54 -3.62 20.20
N MET A 144 -3.65 -3.68 18.87
CA MET A 144 -4.92 -3.54 18.18
C MET A 144 -5.85 -4.76 18.31
N THR A 145 -5.31 -5.94 18.65
CA THR A 145 -6.09 -7.17 18.88
C THR A 145 -6.58 -7.25 20.32
N ASP A 146 -5.64 -7.16 21.27
CA ASP A 146 -5.84 -7.50 22.67
C ASP A 146 -5.87 -6.28 23.60
N GLY A 147 -5.46 -5.10 23.12
CA GLY A 147 -5.30 -3.88 23.90
C GLY A 147 -4.10 -3.92 24.85
N LYS A 148 -3.28 -4.95 24.79
CA LYS A 148 -2.10 -5.14 25.63
C LYS A 148 -0.99 -5.89 24.90
N VAL A 149 0.24 -5.70 25.34
CA VAL A 149 1.42 -6.38 24.79
C VAL A 149 2.50 -6.58 25.84
N ASN A 150 3.12 -7.77 25.80
CA ASN A 150 4.43 -8.04 26.35
C ASN A 150 5.33 -8.43 25.18
N PHE A 151 6.46 -7.77 25.03
CA PHE A 151 7.34 -7.98 23.89
C PHE A 151 8.80 -7.84 24.31
N ASP A 152 9.60 -8.86 24.00
CA ASP A 152 11.04 -8.86 24.26
C ASP A 152 11.79 -9.14 22.96
N GLY A 153 12.04 -8.06 22.18
CA GLY A 153 12.70 -8.10 20.90
C GLY A 153 14.14 -7.55 20.95
N VAL A 154 14.68 -7.30 19.78
CA VAL A 154 16.02 -6.70 19.61
C VAL A 154 15.97 -5.18 19.77
N HIS A 155 14.85 -4.55 19.38
CA HIS A 155 14.71 -3.10 19.34
C HIS A 155 13.68 -2.57 20.34
N HIS A 156 12.75 -3.41 20.77
CA HIS A 156 11.70 -3.03 21.71
C HIS A 156 11.63 -4.04 22.86
N HIS A 157 11.60 -3.51 24.07
CA HIS A 157 11.39 -4.29 25.31
C HIS A 157 10.20 -3.67 26.04
N LEU A 158 9.06 -4.34 26.03
CA LEU A 158 7.81 -3.86 26.60
C LEU A 158 7.29 -4.88 27.61
N GLU A 159 7.07 -4.43 28.82
CA GLU A 159 6.52 -5.23 29.90
C GLU A 159 5.22 -4.60 30.40
N ASP A 160 4.14 -5.39 30.38
CA ASP A 160 2.80 -5.03 30.84
C ASP A 160 2.26 -3.71 30.24
N VAL A 161 2.55 -3.47 28.96
CA VAL A 161 2.03 -2.31 28.22
C VAL A 161 0.60 -2.57 27.82
N SER A 162 -0.32 -1.65 28.17
CA SER A 162 -1.75 -1.82 27.89
C SER A 162 -2.42 -0.49 27.57
N PHE A 163 -3.39 -0.53 26.65
CA PHE A 163 -4.36 0.55 26.42
C PHE A 163 -5.48 0.55 27.46
N TYR A 164 -5.47 -0.38 28.39
CA TYR A 164 -6.42 -0.53 29.47
C TYR A 164 -5.88 0.09 30.75
N SER A 165 -6.65 0.96 31.36
CA SER A 165 -6.24 1.69 32.57
C SER A 165 -6.70 1.05 33.89
N GLY A 166 -7.25 -0.16 33.84
CA GLY A 166 -7.84 -0.81 35.01
C GLY A 166 -9.17 -0.21 35.49
N THR A 167 -9.80 0.61 34.66
CA THR A 167 -11.14 1.19 34.90
C THR A 167 -12.22 0.35 34.21
N GLU A 168 -13.49 0.61 34.51
CA GLU A 168 -14.63 -0.02 33.84
C GLU A 168 -14.78 0.37 32.36
N LEU A 169 -13.98 1.30 31.86
CA LEU A 169 -14.09 1.84 30.50
C LEU A 169 -13.59 0.90 29.40
N GLY A 170 -12.86 -0.16 29.75
CA GLY A 170 -12.30 -1.10 28.78
C GLY A 170 -11.12 -0.53 27.99
N PRO A 171 -10.46 -1.35 27.15
CA PRO A 171 -9.31 -0.96 26.36
C PRO A 171 -9.72 -0.11 25.14
N MET A 172 -8.81 0.79 24.72
CA MET A 172 -8.94 1.49 23.45
C MET A 172 -8.63 0.52 22.30
N LEU A 173 -9.65 -0.03 21.68
CA LEU A 173 -9.54 -0.99 20.58
C LEU A 173 -10.17 -0.46 19.30
N PRO A 174 -9.68 -0.88 18.12
CA PRO A 174 -10.35 -0.63 16.85
C PRO A 174 -11.68 -1.40 16.75
N VAL A 175 -12.50 -1.06 15.76
CA VAL A 175 -13.71 -1.83 15.39
C VAL A 175 -13.31 -3.19 14.86
N GLN A 176 -12.35 -3.23 13.95
CA GLN A 176 -11.73 -4.45 13.40
C GLN A 176 -10.61 -4.91 14.35
N ARG A 177 -10.54 -6.21 14.68
CA ARG A 177 -9.60 -6.72 15.71
C ARG A 177 -8.68 -7.82 15.19
N PRO A 178 -7.52 -7.51 14.64
CA PRO A 178 -7.05 -6.18 14.22
C PRO A 178 -7.65 -5.75 12.87
N PRO A 179 -7.48 -4.48 12.45
CA PRO A 179 -7.69 -4.08 11.06
C PRO A 179 -6.79 -4.89 10.12
N PRO A 180 -7.24 -5.18 8.88
CA PRO A 180 -6.44 -5.93 7.92
C PRO A 180 -5.07 -5.26 7.68
N ILE A 181 -4.01 -6.05 7.70
CA ILE A 181 -2.63 -5.60 7.46
C ILE A 181 -2.12 -6.21 6.16
N LEU A 182 -1.77 -5.37 5.19
CA LEU A 182 -1.13 -5.78 3.94
C LEU A 182 0.36 -5.44 3.97
N VAL A 183 1.21 -6.44 3.77
CA VAL A 183 2.65 -6.30 3.93
C VAL A 183 3.35 -6.18 2.57
N VAL A 184 4.13 -5.12 2.38
CA VAL A 184 5.05 -5.00 1.24
C VAL A 184 6.29 -5.83 1.50
N SER A 185 6.39 -6.96 0.83
CA SER A 185 7.57 -7.83 0.92
C SER A 185 7.79 -8.60 -0.38
N ASN A 186 8.70 -8.10 -1.21
CA ASN A 186 9.07 -8.69 -2.49
C ASN A 186 10.48 -9.29 -2.40
N PRO A 187 10.78 -10.41 -3.09
CA PRO A 187 12.05 -11.13 -2.99
C PRO A 187 13.23 -10.36 -3.55
N ARG A 188 13.01 -9.31 -4.37
CA ARG A 188 14.06 -8.50 -5.01
C ARG A 188 15.10 -9.35 -5.73
N ILE A 189 14.63 -10.17 -6.63
CA ILE A 189 15.48 -11.03 -7.48
C ILE A 189 16.26 -10.14 -8.47
N LYS A 190 17.51 -10.49 -8.71
CA LYS A 190 18.37 -9.83 -9.69
C LYS A 190 18.89 -10.87 -10.65
N GLU A 191 19.19 -10.44 -11.86
CA GLU A 191 19.88 -11.25 -12.85
C GLU A 191 21.19 -11.82 -12.28
N GLY A 192 21.50 -13.07 -12.57
CA GLY A 192 22.68 -13.77 -12.09
C GLY A 192 22.57 -14.39 -10.70
N PHE A 193 21.43 -14.29 -10.01
CA PHE A 193 21.25 -15.03 -8.76
C PHE A 193 21.07 -16.52 -9.02
N SER A 194 21.72 -17.37 -8.17
CA SER A 194 21.50 -18.81 -8.20
C SER A 194 20.08 -19.17 -7.72
N ALA A 195 19.61 -20.36 -8.13
CA ALA A 195 18.29 -20.86 -7.70
C ALA A 195 18.12 -20.89 -6.18
N ASP A 196 19.16 -21.26 -5.43
CA ASP A 196 19.13 -21.30 -3.96
C ASP A 196 18.97 -19.90 -3.35
N VAL A 197 19.62 -18.90 -3.93
CA VAL A 197 19.47 -17.49 -3.48
C VAL A 197 18.08 -16.98 -3.78
N ILE A 198 17.53 -17.31 -4.94
CA ILE A 198 16.16 -16.96 -5.32
C ILE A 198 15.16 -17.60 -4.36
N ALA A 199 15.29 -18.91 -4.10
CA ALA A 199 14.42 -19.65 -3.19
C ALA A 199 14.46 -19.07 -1.76
N ALA A 200 15.65 -18.81 -1.22
CA ALA A 200 15.81 -18.22 0.11
C ALA A 200 15.22 -16.81 0.23
N ARG A 201 15.31 -16.00 -0.82
CA ARG A 201 14.68 -14.65 -0.86
C ARG A 201 13.17 -14.73 -0.94
N MET A 202 12.64 -15.64 -1.75
CA MET A 202 11.21 -15.92 -1.88
C MET A 202 10.64 -16.37 -0.53
N GLU A 203 11.29 -17.33 0.12
CA GLU A 203 10.89 -17.82 1.45
C GLU A 203 10.83 -16.69 2.47
N LYS A 204 11.87 -15.87 2.57
CA LYS A 204 11.89 -14.73 3.50
C LYS A 204 10.80 -13.70 3.20
N ALA A 205 10.52 -13.45 1.91
CA ALA A 205 9.48 -12.52 1.53
C ALA A 205 8.09 -13.03 1.94
N CYS A 206 7.80 -14.30 1.66
CA CYS A 206 6.54 -14.95 2.00
C CYS A 206 6.38 -15.12 3.52
N ASP A 207 7.44 -15.53 4.22
CA ASP A 207 7.44 -15.65 5.69
C ASP A 207 7.03 -14.34 6.36
N ARG A 208 7.62 -13.21 5.93
CA ARG A 208 7.28 -11.89 6.47
C ARG A 208 5.82 -11.55 6.27
N ILE A 209 5.26 -11.80 5.09
CA ILE A 209 3.83 -11.55 4.82
C ILE A 209 2.97 -12.38 5.76
N LEU A 210 3.25 -13.67 5.87
CA LEU A 210 2.43 -14.59 6.68
C LEU A 210 2.54 -14.34 8.19
N ARG A 211 3.70 -13.88 8.67
CA ARG A 211 3.91 -13.60 10.09
C ARG A 211 3.29 -12.28 10.52
N LEU A 212 3.40 -11.24 9.67
CA LEU A 212 3.04 -9.88 10.03
C LEU A 212 1.65 -9.46 9.57
N GLY A 213 1.10 -10.09 8.52
CA GLY A 213 -0.11 -9.58 7.87
C GLY A 213 -1.12 -10.63 7.44
N ASP A 214 -2.15 -10.10 6.80
CA ASP A 214 -3.31 -10.83 6.31
C ASP A 214 -3.29 -10.93 4.78
N GLY A 215 -2.36 -10.20 4.13
CA GLY A 215 -2.20 -10.20 2.69
C GLY A 215 -0.92 -9.52 2.23
N TRP A 216 -0.73 -9.52 0.92
CA TRP A 216 0.41 -8.99 0.24
C TRP A 216 0.06 -7.71 -0.52
N LEU A 217 0.81 -6.64 -0.24
CA LEU A 217 0.79 -5.42 -1.03
C LEU A 217 2.05 -5.38 -1.89
N THR A 218 1.88 -5.32 -3.20
CA THR A 218 3.01 -5.30 -4.13
C THR A 218 2.98 -4.10 -5.08
N CYS A 219 4.14 -3.74 -5.57
CA CYS A 219 4.36 -2.82 -6.67
C CYS A 219 5.45 -3.40 -7.59
N CYS A 220 5.29 -4.66 -7.97
CA CYS A 220 6.18 -5.37 -8.89
C CYS A 220 6.24 -4.66 -10.25
N ARG A 221 7.17 -5.09 -11.08
CA ARG A 221 7.33 -4.53 -12.42
C ARG A 221 6.10 -4.82 -13.29
N ALA A 222 5.60 -3.80 -13.96
CA ALA A 222 4.33 -3.84 -14.68
C ALA A 222 4.32 -4.73 -15.94
N LYS A 223 5.48 -5.21 -16.38
CA LYS A 223 5.61 -6.13 -17.51
C LYS A 223 5.78 -7.61 -17.11
N HIS A 224 5.80 -7.91 -15.81
CA HIS A 224 6.18 -9.22 -15.28
C HIS A 224 5.10 -9.84 -14.39
N PRO A 225 3.94 -10.24 -14.96
CA PRO A 225 2.86 -10.89 -14.19
C PRO A 225 3.31 -12.23 -13.59
N GLU A 226 4.31 -12.88 -14.20
CA GLU A 226 4.91 -14.12 -13.68
C GLU A 226 5.53 -13.94 -12.30
N GLU A 227 6.14 -12.78 -12.00
CA GLU A 227 6.68 -12.49 -10.67
C GLU A 227 5.58 -12.53 -9.59
N VAL A 228 4.38 -12.06 -9.93
CA VAL A 228 3.21 -12.11 -9.03
C VAL A 228 2.75 -13.54 -8.82
N SER A 229 2.56 -14.30 -9.91
CA SER A 229 2.06 -15.67 -9.82
C SER A 229 3.02 -16.62 -9.12
N GLU A 230 4.33 -16.45 -9.31
CA GLU A 230 5.38 -17.24 -8.64
C GLU A 230 5.42 -16.97 -7.13
N GLN A 231 5.44 -15.69 -6.73
CA GLN A 231 5.42 -15.33 -5.32
C GLN A 231 4.12 -15.77 -4.65
N LEU A 232 2.97 -15.57 -5.28
CA LEU A 232 1.68 -15.99 -4.76
C LEU A 232 1.58 -17.51 -4.60
N SER A 233 2.11 -18.28 -5.56
CA SER A 233 2.18 -19.73 -5.47
C SER A 233 2.98 -20.20 -4.25
N SER A 234 4.14 -19.56 -4.02
CA SER A 234 4.97 -19.82 -2.85
C SER A 234 4.28 -19.42 -1.55
N LEU A 235 3.62 -18.25 -1.55
CA LEU A 235 2.88 -17.72 -0.40
C LEU A 235 1.71 -18.63 -0.01
N ARG A 236 0.92 -19.10 -0.97
CA ARG A 236 -0.21 -20.03 -0.75
C ARG A 236 0.25 -21.37 -0.18
N ARG A 237 1.33 -21.95 -0.74
CA ARG A 237 1.93 -23.16 -0.20
C ARG A 237 2.33 -22.97 1.26
N MET A 238 3.13 -21.95 1.56
CA MET A 238 3.58 -21.67 2.92
C MET A 238 2.44 -21.33 3.89
N ALA A 239 1.36 -20.72 3.41
CA ALA A 239 0.15 -20.50 4.21
C ALA A 239 -0.51 -21.83 4.59
N SER A 240 -0.69 -22.72 3.62
CA SER A 240 -1.23 -24.07 3.85
C SER A 240 -0.39 -24.87 4.84
N ASP A 241 0.93 -24.85 4.71
CA ASP A 241 1.88 -25.51 5.61
C ASP A 241 1.75 -25.01 7.07
N ARG A 242 1.26 -23.78 7.25
CA ARG A 242 1.00 -23.14 8.56
C ARG A 242 -0.46 -23.24 9.04
N GLY A 243 -1.29 -23.99 8.33
CA GLY A 243 -2.71 -24.13 8.64
C GLY A 243 -3.55 -22.89 8.40
N ARG A 244 -3.04 -21.91 7.63
CA ARG A 244 -3.81 -20.76 7.16
C ARG A 244 -4.47 -21.10 5.82
N ASP A 245 -5.71 -20.63 5.65
CA ASP A 245 -6.41 -20.76 4.38
C ASP A 245 -5.72 -19.92 3.30
N PRO A 246 -5.16 -20.54 2.24
CA PRO A 246 -4.45 -19.84 1.19
C PRO A 246 -5.36 -18.96 0.33
N ASP A 247 -6.67 -19.21 0.32
CA ASP A 247 -7.64 -18.44 -0.45
C ASP A 247 -8.10 -17.16 0.27
N ASN A 248 -7.84 -17.04 1.56
CA ASN A 248 -8.12 -15.84 2.34
C ASN A 248 -7.01 -14.78 2.27
N LEU A 249 -5.94 -15.03 1.51
CA LEU A 249 -4.88 -14.05 1.31
C LEU A 249 -5.34 -12.97 0.31
N SER A 250 -5.29 -11.71 0.71
CA SER A 250 -5.49 -10.57 -0.19
C SER A 250 -4.21 -10.25 -0.95
N VAL A 251 -4.33 -9.94 -2.23
CA VAL A 251 -3.21 -9.54 -3.09
C VAL A 251 -3.52 -8.20 -3.72
N ALA A 252 -3.00 -7.14 -3.13
CA ALA A 252 -3.16 -5.79 -3.62
C ALA A 252 -1.94 -5.36 -4.46
N TYR A 253 -2.19 -4.80 -5.63
CA TYR A 253 -1.17 -4.29 -6.52
C TYR A 253 -1.29 -2.77 -6.68
N GLN A 254 -0.29 -2.04 -6.19
CA GLN A 254 -0.19 -0.61 -6.42
C GLN A 254 0.46 -0.36 -7.78
N VAL A 255 -0.23 0.33 -8.66
CA VAL A 255 0.20 0.62 -10.02
C VAL A 255 0.05 2.09 -10.36
N THR A 256 0.98 2.62 -11.17
CA THR A 256 0.82 3.93 -11.80
C THR A 256 0.45 3.71 -13.25
N MET A 257 -0.65 4.31 -13.71
CA MET A 257 -1.18 4.13 -15.05
C MET A 257 -1.61 5.46 -15.67
N HIS A 258 -1.78 5.48 -16.99
CA HIS A 258 -2.33 6.62 -17.70
C HIS A 258 -3.20 6.16 -18.88
N ILE A 259 -4.40 6.73 -18.99
CA ILE A 259 -5.36 6.41 -20.05
C ILE A 259 -5.39 7.56 -21.06
N GLY A 260 -5.01 7.29 -22.29
CA GLY A 260 -5.09 8.24 -23.41
C GLY A 260 -5.99 7.76 -24.54
N ASP A 261 -6.19 8.61 -25.55
CA ASP A 261 -6.97 8.26 -26.73
C ASP A 261 -6.15 7.42 -27.72
N SER A 262 -4.84 7.44 -27.56
CA SER A 262 -3.90 6.57 -28.28
C SER A 262 -2.71 6.25 -27.39
N THR A 263 -2.04 5.14 -27.65
CA THR A 263 -0.81 4.74 -26.96
C THR A 263 0.28 5.81 -27.09
N VAL A 264 0.37 6.51 -28.22
CA VAL A 264 1.38 7.55 -28.47
C VAL A 264 1.16 8.77 -27.59
N THR A 265 -0.07 9.29 -27.54
CA THR A 265 -0.40 10.46 -26.70
C THR A 265 -0.32 10.12 -25.24
N ALA A 266 -0.81 8.95 -24.84
CA ALA A 266 -0.76 8.47 -23.45
C ALA A 266 0.69 8.38 -22.92
N ASN A 267 1.61 7.86 -23.73
CA ASN A 267 3.03 7.79 -23.33
C ASN A 267 3.66 9.18 -23.16
N ALA A 268 3.37 10.12 -24.09
CA ALA A 268 3.91 11.48 -24.00
C ALA A 268 3.44 12.20 -22.72
N ASP A 269 2.14 12.12 -22.42
CA ASP A 269 1.55 12.74 -21.22
C ASP A 269 2.09 12.12 -19.92
N PHE A 270 2.25 10.80 -19.93
CA PHE A 270 2.81 10.05 -18.80
C PHE A 270 4.29 10.39 -18.55
N GLU A 271 5.10 10.49 -19.62
CA GLU A 271 6.51 10.89 -19.54
C GLU A 271 6.67 12.28 -18.94
N GLU A 272 5.86 13.24 -19.39
CA GLU A 272 5.86 14.60 -18.88
C GLU A 272 5.51 14.63 -17.37
N TYR A 273 4.46 13.91 -16.97
CA TYR A 273 4.08 13.81 -15.58
C TYR A 273 5.17 13.17 -14.71
N ILE A 274 5.73 12.03 -15.12
CA ILE A 274 6.77 11.35 -14.36
C ILE A 274 8.06 12.18 -14.27
N ALA A 275 8.41 12.91 -15.32
CA ALA A 275 9.56 13.80 -15.31
C ALA A 275 9.41 14.94 -14.27
N SER A 276 8.21 15.45 -14.07
CA SER A 276 7.92 16.45 -13.05
C SER A 276 7.83 15.86 -11.64
N TYR A 277 7.22 14.68 -11.50
CA TYR A 277 6.98 14.04 -10.21
C TYR A 277 8.22 13.34 -9.63
N TYR A 278 9.05 12.74 -10.50
CA TYR A 278 10.26 12.00 -10.16
C TYR A 278 11.45 12.40 -11.06
N PRO A 279 11.93 13.65 -11.02
CA PRO A 279 12.91 14.17 -11.98
C PRO A 279 14.22 13.40 -12.04
N GLU A 280 14.65 12.74 -10.97
CA GLU A 280 15.85 11.94 -10.95
C GLU A 280 15.62 10.49 -11.42
N LEU A 281 14.45 9.92 -11.12
CA LEU A 281 14.12 8.55 -11.49
C LEU A 281 13.70 8.43 -12.96
N SER A 282 13.03 9.42 -13.51
CA SER A 282 12.61 9.43 -14.92
C SER A 282 13.77 9.31 -15.91
N LYS A 283 14.98 9.71 -15.50
CA LYS A 283 16.19 9.63 -16.34
C LYS A 283 16.78 8.22 -16.44
N ILE A 284 16.42 7.31 -15.55
CA ILE A 284 17.07 6.00 -15.40
C ILE A 284 16.08 4.83 -15.42
N LEU A 285 14.78 5.10 -15.40
CA LEU A 285 13.75 4.08 -15.39
C LEU A 285 13.17 3.84 -16.78
N ASP A 286 12.97 2.59 -17.12
CA ASP A 286 12.04 2.21 -18.21
C ASP A 286 10.62 2.48 -17.70
N LEU A 287 9.95 3.50 -18.25
CA LEU A 287 8.60 3.91 -17.85
C LEU A 287 7.57 2.81 -18.05
N ALA A 288 7.79 1.94 -19.02
CA ALA A 288 6.94 0.80 -19.26
C ALA A 288 7.01 -0.27 -18.15
N GLU A 289 8.00 -0.21 -17.26
CA GLU A 289 8.08 -1.03 -16.04
C GLU A 289 7.25 -0.46 -14.87
N TRP A 290 6.78 0.79 -14.99
CA TRP A 290 6.03 1.45 -13.91
C TRP A 290 4.55 1.13 -13.88
N GLY A 291 3.98 0.94 -15.05
CA GLY A 291 2.56 0.65 -15.16
C GLY A 291 2.07 0.65 -16.60
N PRO A 292 0.83 0.25 -16.82
CA PRO A 292 0.23 0.29 -18.14
C PRO A 292 -0.08 1.75 -18.52
N VAL A 293 0.28 2.08 -19.76
CA VAL A 293 0.01 3.38 -20.38
C VAL A 293 -0.54 3.12 -21.76
N GLY A 294 -1.72 3.67 -22.09
CA GLY A 294 -2.34 3.43 -23.39
C GLY A 294 -3.83 3.71 -23.41
N THR A 295 -4.52 3.04 -24.28
CA THR A 295 -5.97 3.13 -24.47
C THR A 295 -6.73 2.38 -23.36
N VAL A 296 -8.01 2.61 -23.25
CA VAL A 296 -8.93 1.89 -22.34
C VAL A 296 -8.81 0.36 -22.50
N GLU A 297 -8.70 -0.11 -23.75
CA GLU A 297 -8.56 -1.53 -24.08
C GLU A 297 -7.23 -2.09 -23.55
N GLU A 298 -6.11 -1.41 -23.82
CA GLU A 298 -4.78 -1.82 -23.35
C GLU A 298 -4.68 -1.86 -21.83
N ILE A 299 -5.27 -0.88 -21.13
CA ILE A 299 -5.37 -0.87 -19.67
C ILE A 299 -6.20 -2.05 -19.16
N GLY A 300 -7.34 -2.31 -19.79
CA GLY A 300 -8.20 -3.45 -19.44
C GLY A 300 -7.50 -4.79 -19.62
N ASP A 301 -6.77 -4.99 -20.71
CA ASP A 301 -6.02 -6.22 -21.00
C ASP A 301 -4.88 -6.44 -19.98
N TRP A 302 -4.22 -5.34 -19.60
CA TRP A 302 -3.20 -5.39 -18.56
C TRP A 302 -3.80 -5.82 -17.21
N ILE A 303 -4.92 -5.23 -16.80
CA ILE A 303 -5.62 -5.60 -15.55
C ILE A 303 -6.01 -7.07 -15.59
N GLU A 304 -6.60 -7.54 -16.68
CA GLU A 304 -6.98 -8.95 -16.82
C GLU A 304 -5.79 -9.90 -16.69
N THR A 305 -4.64 -9.53 -17.27
CA THR A 305 -3.40 -10.31 -17.17
C THR A 305 -2.92 -10.44 -15.73
N PHE A 306 -2.89 -9.34 -14.97
CA PHE A 306 -2.49 -9.37 -13.56
C PHE A 306 -3.55 -9.99 -12.64
N ALA A 307 -4.82 -9.87 -12.97
CA ALA A 307 -5.89 -10.59 -12.27
C ALA A 307 -5.74 -12.12 -12.43
N ARG A 308 -5.41 -12.60 -13.64
CA ARG A 308 -5.08 -14.01 -13.87
C ARG A 308 -3.82 -14.46 -13.12
N ALA A 309 -2.85 -13.58 -12.91
CA ALA A 309 -1.69 -13.84 -12.07
C ALA A 309 -2.02 -13.90 -10.57
N GLY A 310 -3.23 -13.47 -10.18
CA GLY A 310 -3.78 -13.60 -8.83
C GLY A 310 -3.92 -12.31 -8.03
N VAL A 311 -3.79 -11.15 -8.66
CA VAL A 311 -4.14 -9.86 -8.04
C VAL A 311 -5.65 -9.77 -7.90
N ASP A 312 -6.12 -9.41 -6.70
CA ASP A 312 -7.54 -9.20 -6.42
C ASP A 312 -7.90 -7.72 -6.19
N THR A 313 -6.92 -6.88 -5.89
CA THR A 313 -7.12 -5.46 -5.62
C THR A 313 -6.10 -4.61 -6.38
N PHE A 314 -6.57 -3.74 -7.27
CA PHE A 314 -5.74 -2.79 -8.00
C PHE A 314 -5.82 -1.41 -7.34
N ILE A 315 -4.70 -0.93 -6.81
CA ILE A 315 -4.57 0.41 -6.21
C ILE A 315 -4.01 1.33 -7.30
N CYS A 316 -4.91 1.99 -8.01
CA CYS A 316 -4.60 2.79 -9.18
C CYS A 316 -4.12 4.19 -8.79
N ARG A 317 -2.93 4.57 -9.20
CA ARG A 317 -2.43 5.93 -9.20
C ARG A 317 -2.37 6.41 -10.64
N PHE A 318 -2.97 7.53 -10.94
CA PHE A 318 -2.90 8.07 -12.29
C PHE A 318 -1.68 8.97 -12.46
N GLY A 319 -0.88 8.69 -13.46
CA GLY A 319 0.28 9.48 -13.86
C GLY A 319 -0.15 10.62 -14.78
N ALA A 320 -0.92 11.56 -14.24
CA ALA A 320 -1.46 12.71 -14.96
C ALA A 320 -1.64 13.90 -14.01
N ALA A 321 -1.67 15.11 -14.57
CA ALA A 321 -2.03 16.30 -13.81
C ALA A 321 -3.53 16.29 -13.47
N ASP A 322 -4.38 15.87 -14.40
CA ASP A 322 -5.82 15.70 -14.18
C ASP A 322 -6.13 14.34 -13.55
N GLN A 323 -6.01 14.26 -12.23
CA GLN A 323 -6.31 13.04 -11.46
C GLN A 323 -7.80 12.68 -11.49
N ALA A 324 -8.68 13.69 -11.41
CA ALA A 324 -10.12 13.51 -11.37
C ALA A 324 -10.65 12.98 -12.72
N GLY A 325 -10.23 13.59 -13.84
CA GLY A 325 -10.62 13.13 -15.17
C GLY A 325 -10.13 11.72 -15.48
N GLN A 326 -8.92 11.36 -15.06
CA GLN A 326 -8.41 9.99 -15.20
C GLN A 326 -9.20 8.99 -14.32
N ALA A 327 -9.52 9.37 -13.08
CA ALA A 327 -10.30 8.52 -12.18
C ALA A 327 -11.73 8.30 -12.73
N GLU A 328 -12.38 9.36 -13.24
CA GLU A 328 -13.69 9.27 -13.86
C GLU A 328 -13.65 8.38 -15.11
N ARG A 329 -12.68 8.59 -16.00
CA ARG A 329 -12.50 7.79 -17.21
C ARG A 329 -12.29 6.31 -16.89
N PHE A 330 -11.41 6.01 -15.93
CA PHE A 330 -11.18 4.64 -15.47
C PHE A 330 -12.47 4.00 -14.94
N ALA A 331 -13.21 4.71 -14.09
CA ALA A 331 -14.45 4.21 -13.51
C ALA A 331 -15.54 3.94 -14.56
N ARG A 332 -15.65 4.80 -15.58
CA ARG A 332 -16.71 4.70 -16.59
C ARG A 332 -16.36 3.76 -17.74
N GLU A 333 -15.10 3.67 -18.13
CA GLU A 333 -14.69 2.97 -19.36
C GLU A 333 -13.93 1.67 -19.09
N VAL A 334 -13.22 1.53 -17.94
CA VAL A 334 -12.42 0.35 -17.63
C VAL A 334 -13.11 -0.56 -16.59
N MET A 335 -13.54 -0.02 -15.45
CA MET A 335 -14.12 -0.81 -14.36
C MET A 335 -15.33 -1.67 -14.76
N PRO A 336 -16.24 -1.22 -15.66
CA PRO A 336 -17.40 -2.03 -16.07
C PRO A 336 -17.03 -3.38 -16.72
N ARG A 337 -15.85 -3.50 -17.30
CA ARG A 337 -15.34 -4.78 -17.85
C ARG A 337 -15.17 -5.87 -16.79
N PHE A 338 -15.06 -5.50 -15.52
CA PHE A 338 -14.69 -6.37 -14.39
C PHE A 338 -15.77 -6.44 -13.30
N ARG A 339 -16.89 -5.78 -13.53
CA ARG A 339 -18.04 -5.76 -12.61
C ARG A 339 -19.26 -6.31 -13.35
N ASP A 340 -19.70 -7.48 -12.95
CA ASP A 340 -20.97 -8.08 -13.37
C ASP A 340 -22.14 -7.56 -12.51
#